data_381512d19f6607f168abe5deb2ba0584
#
_entry.id   381512d19f6607f168abe5deb2ba0584
#
_cell.length_a   1.000
_cell.length_b   1.000
_cell.length_c   1.000
_cell.angle_alpha   90.00
_cell.angle_beta   90.00
_cell.angle_gamma   90.00
#
_symmetry.space_group_name_H-M   'P 1'
#
loop_
_entity.id
_entity.type
_entity.pdbx_description
1 polymer ?
#
loop_
_entity_poly.entity_id
_entity_poly.type
_entity_poly.pdbx_seq_one_letter_code
_entity_poly.pdbx_strand_id
1 'polypeptide(L)' 'MDEKDKYCCTDHIDMAFDDFLIETETFPLLETIVHGKCSYCDAAAKYVLKKIQN' A
#
# COMPACT_ATOMS: atom_id res chain seq x y z
N MET A 1 -9.14 2.39 13.59
CA MET A 1 -8.67 2.54 13.42
C MET A 1 -8.14 2.18 12.77
N ASP A 2 -8.17 2.02 12.24
CA ASP A 2 -7.57 1.64 11.81
C ASP A 2 -7.28 1.61 10.56
N GLU A 3 -7.16 2.46 9.84
CA GLU A 3 -6.79 2.40 8.68
C GLU A 3 -5.43 2.03 8.59
N LYS A 4 -5.02 1.02 8.00
CA LYS A 4 -3.79 0.62 7.89
C LYS A 4 -3.28 0.95 6.57
N ASP A 5 -2.39 1.91 6.37
CA ASP A 5 -1.75 2.21 5.11
C ASP A 5 -0.75 1.11 4.79
N LYS A 6 -0.72 0.67 3.55
CA LYS A 6 0.18 -0.38 3.14
C LYS A 6 1.25 0.23 2.25
N TYR A 7 2.49 0.17 2.70
CA TYR A 7 3.61 0.76 1.97
C TYR A 7 4.23 -0.30 1.07
N CYS A 8 4.62 0.08 -0.12
CA CYS A 8 5.19 -0.88 -1.06
C CYS A 8 6.17 -0.19 -1.99
N CYS A 9 7.09 -0.97 -2.51
CA CYS A 9 8.05 -0.48 -3.49
C CYS A 9 7.55 -0.82 -4.89
N THR A 10 8.29 -0.41 -5.90
CA THR A 10 7.85 -0.66 -7.27
C THR A 10 7.80 -2.14 -7.59
N ASP A 11 8.62 -2.94 -6.92
CA ASP A 11 8.61 -4.38 -7.19
C ASP A 11 7.43 -5.07 -6.54
N HIS A 12 6.89 -4.52 -5.48
CA HIS A 12 5.83 -5.20 -4.74
C HIS A 12 4.50 -4.48 -4.83
N ILE A 13 4.39 -3.45 -5.67
CA ILE A 13 3.16 -2.71 -5.77
C ILE A 13 2.01 -3.59 -6.25
N ASP A 14 2.28 -4.47 -7.20
CA ASP A 14 1.21 -5.34 -7.70
C ASP A 14 0.73 -6.28 -6.63
N MET A 15 1.66 -6.86 -5.88
CA MET A 15 1.30 -7.77 -4.82
C MET A 15 0.55 -7.04 -3.71
N ALA A 16 1.01 -5.85 -3.35
CA ALA A 16 0.37 -5.08 -2.30
C ALA A 16 -1.04 -4.67 -2.71
N PHE A 17 -1.21 -4.31 -3.97
CA PHE A 17 -2.52 -3.91 -4.46
C PHE A 17 -3.49 -5.07 -4.36
N ASP A 18 -3.05 -6.24 -4.78
CA ASP A 18 -3.89 -7.42 -4.73
C ASP A 18 -4.25 -7.78 -3.29
N ASP A 19 -3.27 -7.75 -2.41
CA ASP A 19 -3.52 -8.04 -1.01
C ASP A 19 -4.49 -7.04 -0.40
N PHE A 20 -4.34 -5.78 -0.76
CA PHE A 20 -5.23 -4.74 -0.23
C PHE A 20 -6.66 -4.99 -0.66
N LEU A 21 -6.85 -5.35 -1.93
CA LEU A 21 -8.18 -5.63 -2.43
C LEU A 21 -8.83 -6.78 -1.68
N ILE A 22 -8.05 -7.82 -1.43
CA ILE A 22 -8.57 -8.98 -0.74
C ILE A 22 -8.92 -8.65 0.70
N GLU A 23 -8.08 -7.91 1.37
CA GLU A 23 -8.27 -7.63 2.77
C GLU A 23 -9.41 -6.65 3.02
N THR A 24 -9.52 -5.62 2.20
CA THR A 24 -10.50 -4.57 2.45
C THR A 24 -11.68 -4.66 1.51
N GLU A 25 -11.55 -5.45 0.44
CA GLU A 25 -12.62 -5.58 -0.55
C GLU A 25 -12.97 -4.25 -1.17
N THR A 26 -11.98 -3.37 -1.30
CA THR A 26 -12.20 -2.09 -1.92
C THR A 26 -10.89 -1.67 -2.57
N PHE A 27 -10.98 -0.82 -3.58
CA PHE A 27 -9.78 -0.36 -4.25
C PHE A 27 -9.04 0.62 -3.38
N PRO A 28 -7.73 0.54 -3.34
CA PRO A 28 -6.96 1.48 -2.54
C PRO A 28 -6.78 2.80 -3.24
N LEU A 29 -6.53 3.82 -2.44
CA LEU A 29 -6.09 5.09 -2.98
C LEU A 29 -4.58 5.02 -3.04
N LEU A 30 -4.02 5.17 -4.24
CA LEU A 30 -2.59 5.04 -4.44
C LEU A 30 -1.96 6.40 -4.45
N GLU A 31 -0.92 6.58 -3.64
CA GLU A 31 -0.18 7.83 -3.61
C GLU A 31 1.30 7.51 -3.67
N THR A 32 2.06 8.39 -4.30
CA THR A 32 3.50 8.23 -4.31
C THR A 32 4.08 8.89 -3.08
N ILE A 33 5.12 8.29 -2.52
CA ILE A 33 5.77 8.81 -1.34
C ILE A 33 7.26 8.74 -1.52
N VAL A 34 7.99 9.46 -0.66
CA VAL A 34 9.44 9.45 -0.71
C VAL A 34 10.02 8.97 0.61
N HIS A 35 9.18 8.58 1.56
CA HIS A 35 9.63 8.09 2.85
C HIS A 35 9.01 6.75 3.12
N GLY A 36 9.58 5.99 4.00
CA GLY A 36 9.00 4.74 4.45
C GLY A 36 9.66 3.55 3.81
N LYS A 37 9.29 2.39 4.28
CA LYS A 37 9.84 1.15 3.79
C LYS A 37 8.74 0.25 3.30
N CYS A 38 9.07 -0.55 2.29
CA CYS A 38 8.12 -1.53 1.77
C CYS A 38 7.73 -2.51 2.85
N SER A 39 6.46 -2.86 2.89
CA SER A 39 5.98 -3.82 3.87
C SER A 39 6.42 -5.24 3.56
N TYR A 40 6.85 -5.50 2.34
CA TYR A 40 7.20 -6.85 1.92
C TYR A 40 8.70 -7.08 1.85
N CYS A 41 9.47 -6.04 1.75
CA CYS A 41 10.92 -6.13 1.78
C CYS A 41 11.39 -4.87 2.46
N ASP A 42 12.66 -4.74 2.71
CA ASP A 42 13.14 -3.58 3.44
C ASP A 42 13.58 -2.46 2.52
N ALA A 43 13.24 -2.52 1.27
CA ALA A 43 13.60 -1.47 0.34
C ALA A 43 12.77 -0.23 0.61
N ALA A 44 13.21 0.90 0.09
CA ALA A 44 12.46 2.13 0.26
C ALA A 44 11.12 2.02 -0.45
N ALA A 45 10.06 2.43 0.22
CA ALA A 45 8.75 2.41 -0.38
C ALA A 45 8.61 3.55 -1.37
N LYS A 46 7.89 3.30 -2.43
CA LYS A 46 7.61 4.31 -3.43
C LYS A 46 6.16 4.68 -3.46
N TYR A 47 5.29 3.82 -2.94
CA TYR A 47 3.87 4.04 -2.98
C TYR A 47 3.24 3.65 -1.67
N VAL A 48 2.09 4.25 -1.38
CA VAL A 48 1.32 3.86 -0.22
C VAL A 48 -0.12 3.64 -0.68
N LEU A 49 -0.72 2.57 -0.19
CA LEU A 49 -2.10 2.24 -0.49
C LEU A 49 -2.93 2.55 0.74
N LYS A 50 -3.94 3.37 0.56
CA LYS A 50 -4.78 3.79 1.66
C LYS A 50 -6.22 3.38 1.40
N LYS A 51 -6.95 3.12 2.47
CA LYS A 51 -8.33 2.77 2.31
C LYS A 51 -9.14 4.02 2.07
N ILE A 52 -9.97 4.00 1.03
CA ILE A 52 -10.79 5.13 0.71
C ILE A 52 -11.97 5.15 1.66
N GLN A 53 -12.19 6.26 2.30
CA GLN A 53 -13.31 6.35 3.20
C GLN A 53 -14.27 7.37 2.71
N ASN A 54 -15.51 7.15 2.93
CA ASN A 54 -16.54 8.09 2.50
C ASN A 54 -17.04 8.93 3.65
#